data_af5385cda5d5f296d4a76db532cfb975
#
_entry.id   af5385cda5d5f296d4a76db532cfb975
#
_cell.length_a   1.000
_cell.length_b   1.000
_cell.length_c   1.000
_cell.angle_alpha   90.00
_cell.angle_beta   90.00
_cell.angle_gamma   90.00
#
_symmetry.space_group_name_H-M   'P 1'
#
loop_
_entity.id
_entity.type
_entity.pdbx_description
1 polymer ?
#
loop_
_entity_poly.entity_id
_entity_poly.type
_entity_poly.pdbx_seq_one_letter_code
_entity_poly.pdbx_strand_id
1 'polypeptide(L)'
;MRSTPHILVINGTKVRRPVFILGAPHSGAELLARAVKRSPGFHLTTGRPDVLRVTYAFARQPSIAERGEGAARVLRDAYAQAWQVSARACGECPDECREMGGLPPRPPGGPEGPAPGPVPEPPGPCVQAQGLARYADASPDLIYSADVLLDAFPDAQLVQVIRDGRDVVADMLADERCLAWFKPGLANLDTVFPNPFFGVEDHTDRSRWPRAAAAVKCAMRWRGSVRLSARLRLQVPEEQLATVRYEELVARPRRVGADLAEYLDAPLSKSALTGLVRAGARDAAEPGVGVWRERLTPRQAAQVEKVAGTELRRLGYPLGSEA
;
A
#
# COMPACT_ATOMS: atom_id res chain seq x y z
N MET A 1 -24.57 20.01 2.42
CA MET A 1 -24.96 19.20 3.61
C MET A 1 -24.03 18.02 3.67
N ARG A 2 -23.20 17.87 4.71
CA ARG A 2 -22.40 16.64 4.90
C ARG A 2 -23.39 15.53 5.30
N SER A 3 -23.47 14.47 4.49
CA SER A 3 -24.28 13.31 4.85
C SER A 3 -23.79 12.75 6.18
N THR A 4 -24.72 12.34 7.04
CA THR A 4 -24.38 11.69 8.32
C THR A 4 -23.49 10.48 7.99
N PRO A 5 -22.28 10.38 8.55
CA PRO A 5 -21.41 9.26 8.24
C PRO A 5 -22.11 7.96 8.64
N HIS A 6 -22.33 7.08 7.69
CA HIS A 6 -22.87 5.76 7.98
C HIS A 6 -21.89 5.01 8.88
N ILE A 7 -22.33 4.70 10.09
CA ILE A 7 -21.53 3.97 11.07
C ILE A 7 -21.34 2.53 10.55
N LEU A 8 -20.11 2.16 10.26
CA LEU A 8 -19.77 0.79 9.92
C LEU A 8 -19.58 -0.01 11.21
N VAL A 9 -20.29 -1.13 11.33
CA VAL A 9 -20.14 -2.06 12.47
C VAL A 9 -19.69 -3.42 11.93
N ILE A 10 -18.59 -3.95 12.44
CA ILE A 10 -18.02 -5.23 12.04
C ILE A 10 -17.83 -6.09 13.28
N ASN A 11 -18.36 -7.31 13.25
CA ASN A 11 -18.33 -8.24 14.40
C ASN A 11 -18.77 -7.56 15.73
N GLY A 12 -19.77 -6.70 15.68
CA GLY A 12 -20.29 -5.96 16.83
C GLY A 12 -19.46 -4.73 17.24
N THR A 13 -18.32 -4.48 16.61
CA THR A 13 -17.44 -3.34 16.91
C THR A 13 -17.64 -2.23 15.89
N LYS A 14 -17.84 -0.99 16.37
CA LYS A 14 -17.87 0.19 15.50
C LYS A 14 -16.48 0.46 14.93
N VAL A 15 -16.38 0.58 13.61
CA VAL A 15 -15.18 1.06 12.95
C VAL A 15 -15.05 2.56 13.25
N ARG A 16 -13.95 2.92 13.88
CA ARG A 16 -13.59 4.31 14.20
C ARG A 16 -12.14 4.54 13.86
N ARG A 17 -11.85 5.69 13.25
CA ARG A 17 -10.48 6.10 12.88
C ARG A 17 -9.72 4.93 12.22
N PRO A 18 -10.25 4.29 11.16
CA PRO A 18 -9.55 3.18 10.52
C PRO A 18 -8.20 3.66 9.99
N VAL A 19 -7.22 2.76 9.97
CA VAL A 19 -5.85 3.09 9.59
C VAL A 19 -5.58 2.58 8.18
N PHE A 20 -5.12 3.45 7.30
CA PHE A 20 -4.70 3.07 5.95
C PHE A 20 -3.21 3.35 5.75
N ILE A 21 -2.46 2.29 5.42
CA ILE A 21 -1.04 2.41 5.14
C ILE A 21 -0.88 2.57 3.63
N LEU A 22 -0.33 3.71 3.22
CA LEU A 22 -0.23 4.15 1.84
C LEU A 22 1.24 4.18 1.39
N GLY A 23 1.47 3.94 0.12
CA GLY A 23 2.79 4.11 -0.48
C GLY A 23 2.83 3.63 -1.92
N ALA A 24 3.90 3.94 -2.62
CA ALA A 24 4.19 3.29 -3.90
C ALA A 24 4.44 1.78 -3.67
N PRO A 25 4.23 0.92 -4.65
CA PRO A 25 4.71 -0.46 -4.58
C PRO A 25 6.19 -0.47 -4.16
N HIS A 26 6.58 -1.41 -3.31
CA HIS A 26 7.95 -1.52 -2.77
C HIS A 26 8.45 -0.32 -1.95
N SER A 27 7.57 0.57 -1.48
CA SER A 27 7.97 1.67 -0.58
C SER A 27 8.28 1.22 0.85
N GLY A 28 8.02 -0.04 1.21
CA GLY A 28 8.17 -0.57 2.56
C GLY A 28 6.88 -0.50 3.41
N ALA A 29 5.75 -0.16 2.79
CA ALA A 29 4.44 -0.17 3.46
C ALA A 29 4.11 -1.54 4.06
N GLU A 30 4.52 -2.63 3.41
CA GLU A 30 4.32 -4.00 3.89
C GLU A 30 5.04 -4.30 5.21
N LEU A 31 6.27 -3.79 5.38
CA LEU A 31 7.04 -3.96 6.61
C LEU A 31 6.28 -3.34 7.80
N LEU A 32 5.76 -2.13 7.60
CA LEU A 32 4.94 -1.45 8.59
C LEU A 32 3.62 -2.19 8.83
N ALA A 33 2.97 -2.66 7.77
CA ALA A 33 1.72 -3.43 7.86
C ALA A 33 1.87 -4.70 8.70
N ARG A 34 2.97 -5.45 8.49
CA ARG A 34 3.30 -6.64 9.30
C ARG A 34 3.43 -6.28 10.80
N ALA A 35 4.04 -5.14 11.12
CA ALA A 35 4.18 -4.68 12.50
C ALA A 35 2.83 -4.27 13.11
N VAL A 36 2.00 -3.55 12.38
CA VAL A 36 0.64 -3.16 12.81
C VAL A 36 -0.22 -4.39 13.01
N LYS A 37 -0.21 -5.35 12.07
CA LYS A 37 -0.99 -6.59 12.19
C LYS A 37 -0.62 -7.42 13.42
N ARG A 38 0.63 -7.36 13.85
CA ARG A 38 1.13 -8.04 15.07
C ARG A 38 0.96 -7.22 16.34
N SER A 39 0.33 -6.05 16.25
CA SER A 39 0.10 -5.17 17.39
C SER A 39 -1.25 -5.49 18.04
N PRO A 40 -1.34 -5.41 19.38
CA PRO A 40 -2.58 -5.72 20.09
C PRO A 40 -3.75 -4.82 19.64
N GLY A 41 -4.92 -5.39 19.51
CA GLY A 41 -6.14 -4.65 19.19
C GLY A 41 -6.30 -4.23 17.73
N PHE A 42 -5.34 -4.55 16.85
CA PHE A 42 -5.45 -4.28 15.41
C PHE A 42 -5.93 -5.49 14.62
N HIS A 43 -6.86 -5.25 13.72
CA HIS A 43 -7.15 -6.15 12.60
C HIS A 43 -6.76 -5.46 11.30
N LEU A 44 -5.65 -5.90 10.70
CA LEU A 44 -5.14 -5.37 9.44
C LEU A 44 -5.38 -6.38 8.32
N THR A 45 -5.90 -5.89 7.20
CA THR A 45 -6.03 -6.65 5.95
C THR A 45 -5.08 -6.10 4.87
N THR A 46 -4.80 -6.91 3.87
CA THR A 46 -4.06 -6.52 2.68
C THR A 46 -4.48 -7.38 1.50
N GLY A 47 -4.50 -6.82 0.31
CA GLY A 47 -4.70 -7.55 -0.93
C GLY A 47 -6.08 -8.20 -1.10
N ARG A 48 -7.09 -7.84 -0.31
CA ARG A 48 -8.44 -8.40 -0.42
C ARG A 48 -9.02 -8.11 -1.80
N PRO A 49 -9.49 -9.14 -2.54
CA PRO A 49 -9.91 -8.97 -3.94
C PRO A 49 -10.98 -7.88 -4.15
N ASP A 50 -11.94 -7.79 -3.24
CA ASP A 50 -13.01 -6.79 -3.36
C ASP A 50 -12.49 -5.37 -3.14
N VAL A 51 -11.57 -5.17 -2.20
CA VAL A 51 -10.89 -3.89 -1.98
C VAL A 51 -10.04 -3.53 -3.19
N LEU A 52 -9.25 -4.49 -3.72
CA LEU A 52 -8.40 -4.24 -4.89
C LEU A 52 -9.21 -3.87 -6.13
N ARG A 53 -10.33 -4.56 -6.40
CA ARG A 53 -11.21 -4.22 -7.53
C ARG A 53 -11.68 -2.77 -7.45
N VAL A 54 -12.11 -2.33 -6.28
CA VAL A 54 -12.58 -0.95 -6.06
C VAL A 54 -11.43 0.03 -6.17
N THR A 55 -10.28 -0.28 -5.53
CA THR A 55 -9.06 0.55 -5.61
C THR A 55 -8.64 0.77 -7.06
N TYR A 56 -8.53 -0.28 -7.86
CA TYR A 56 -8.13 -0.16 -9.26
C TYR A 56 -9.20 0.50 -10.14
N ALA A 57 -10.48 0.34 -9.82
CA ALA A 57 -11.55 1.05 -10.54
C ALA A 57 -11.42 2.58 -10.35
N PHE A 58 -10.97 3.02 -9.18
CA PHE A 58 -10.84 4.45 -8.87
C PHE A 58 -9.45 5.03 -9.10
N ALA A 59 -8.39 4.23 -9.10
CA ALA A 59 -7.02 4.68 -9.30
C ALA A 59 -6.79 5.46 -10.61
N ARG A 60 -7.61 5.23 -11.62
CA ARG A 60 -7.53 5.90 -12.93
C ARG A 60 -8.19 7.26 -12.94
N GLN A 61 -9.08 7.51 -12.00
CA GLN A 61 -9.82 8.77 -11.86
C GLN A 61 -9.83 9.18 -10.39
N PRO A 62 -8.76 9.75 -9.87
CA PRO A 62 -8.59 10.01 -8.44
C PRO A 62 -9.46 11.14 -7.89
N SER A 63 -10.15 11.92 -8.71
CA SER A 63 -10.99 13.01 -8.22
C SER A 63 -12.34 12.51 -7.77
N ILE A 64 -12.57 12.51 -6.46
CA ILE A 64 -13.83 12.07 -5.87
C ILE A 64 -14.96 13.07 -6.10
N ALA A 65 -14.66 14.37 -6.23
CA ALA A 65 -15.65 15.39 -6.51
C ALA A 65 -16.43 15.12 -7.81
N GLU A 66 -15.78 14.41 -8.75
CA GLU A 66 -16.39 14.03 -10.03
C GLU A 66 -17.16 12.70 -9.95
N ARG A 67 -16.96 11.90 -8.89
CA ARG A 67 -17.53 10.54 -8.76
C ARG A 67 -18.81 10.49 -7.94
N GLY A 68 -19.02 11.48 -7.10
CA GLY A 68 -20.18 11.55 -6.20
C GLY A 68 -20.15 10.53 -5.05
N GLU A 69 -21.20 10.52 -4.25
CA GLU A 69 -21.30 9.71 -3.01
C GLU A 69 -21.26 8.19 -3.24
N GLY A 70 -21.55 7.72 -4.44
CA GLY A 70 -21.56 6.29 -4.76
C GLY A 70 -20.22 5.60 -4.59
N ALA A 71 -19.11 6.29 -4.92
CA ALA A 71 -17.77 5.75 -4.81
C ALA A 71 -17.41 5.41 -3.35
N ALA A 72 -17.67 6.34 -2.44
CA ALA A 72 -17.43 6.16 -1.01
C ALA A 72 -18.24 4.98 -0.43
N ARG A 73 -19.49 4.83 -0.87
CA ARG A 73 -20.35 3.72 -0.45
C ARG A 73 -19.79 2.38 -0.92
N VAL A 74 -19.46 2.26 -2.20
CA VAL A 74 -18.90 1.00 -2.75
C VAL A 74 -17.62 0.61 -2.02
N LEU A 75 -16.75 1.57 -1.69
CA LEU A 75 -15.54 1.29 -0.95
C LEU A 75 -15.83 0.88 0.50
N ARG A 76 -16.79 1.50 1.18
CA ARG A 76 -17.23 1.06 2.52
C ARG A 76 -17.77 -0.35 2.51
N ASP A 77 -18.57 -0.70 1.50
CA ASP A 77 -19.14 -2.04 1.38
C ASP A 77 -18.04 -3.09 1.16
N ALA A 78 -17.01 -2.77 0.35
CA ALA A 78 -15.84 -3.63 0.17
C ALA A 78 -15.09 -3.85 1.48
N TYR A 79 -14.86 -2.80 2.28
CA TYR A 79 -14.22 -2.93 3.59
C TYR A 79 -15.11 -3.63 4.62
N ALA A 80 -16.44 -3.47 4.55
CA ALA A 80 -17.36 -4.21 5.39
C ALA A 80 -17.20 -5.73 5.22
N GLN A 81 -16.94 -6.18 4.01
CA GLN A 81 -16.63 -7.58 3.71
C GLN A 81 -15.18 -7.95 4.11
N ALA A 82 -14.21 -7.12 3.72
CA ALA A 82 -12.80 -7.41 3.94
C ALA A 82 -12.42 -7.53 5.41
N TRP A 83 -13.02 -6.73 6.29
CA TRP A 83 -12.72 -6.68 7.72
C TRP A 83 -13.51 -7.66 8.57
N GLN A 84 -14.35 -8.53 7.99
CA GLN A 84 -15.00 -9.61 8.75
C GLN A 84 -13.95 -10.55 9.36
N VAL A 85 -14.11 -10.84 10.65
CA VAL A 85 -13.25 -11.74 11.39
C VAL A 85 -14.00 -13.04 11.65
N SER A 86 -13.70 -14.05 10.88
CA SER A 86 -14.21 -15.41 11.05
C SER A 86 -13.25 -16.42 10.40
N ALA A 87 -13.33 -17.68 10.76
CA ALA A 87 -12.53 -18.72 10.12
C ALA A 87 -12.74 -18.72 8.58
N ARG A 88 -13.99 -18.58 8.14
CA ARG A 88 -14.34 -18.50 6.71
C ARG A 88 -13.72 -17.27 6.06
N ALA A 89 -13.94 -16.06 6.58
CA ALA A 89 -13.43 -14.84 6.00
C ALA A 89 -11.88 -14.82 5.94
N CYS A 90 -11.22 -15.30 7.00
CA CYS A 90 -9.76 -15.43 7.03
C CYS A 90 -9.26 -16.55 6.10
N GLY A 91 -10.06 -17.61 5.88
CA GLY A 91 -9.77 -18.65 4.89
C GLY A 91 -9.73 -18.12 3.46
N GLU A 92 -10.48 -17.06 3.16
CA GLU A 92 -10.51 -16.38 1.86
C GLU A 92 -9.45 -15.28 1.70
N CYS A 93 -8.67 -14.97 2.76
CA CYS A 93 -7.61 -13.98 2.67
C CYS A 93 -6.52 -14.42 1.68
N PRO A 94 -5.92 -13.49 0.92
CA PRO A 94 -4.73 -13.79 0.12
C PRO A 94 -3.56 -14.25 0.99
N ASP A 95 -2.61 -14.96 0.39
CA ASP A 95 -1.51 -15.57 1.13
C ASP A 95 -0.66 -14.52 1.85
N GLU A 96 -0.43 -13.36 1.25
CA GLU A 96 0.29 -12.25 1.89
C GLU A 96 -0.40 -11.80 3.20
N CYS A 97 -1.72 -11.72 3.21
CA CYS A 97 -2.47 -11.36 4.42
C CYS A 97 -2.37 -12.45 5.49
N ARG A 98 -2.37 -13.73 5.08
CA ARG A 98 -2.26 -14.90 5.96
C ARG A 98 -0.88 -14.96 6.60
N GLU A 99 0.18 -14.84 5.81
CA GLU A 99 1.57 -14.83 6.25
C GLU A 99 1.87 -13.69 7.22
N MET A 100 1.35 -12.49 6.94
CA MET A 100 1.43 -11.36 7.88
C MET A 100 0.83 -11.71 9.25
N GLY A 101 -0.24 -12.51 9.28
CA GLY A 101 -0.90 -12.98 10.49
C GLY A 101 -0.26 -14.22 11.13
N GLY A 102 0.82 -14.74 10.55
CA GLY A 102 1.47 -15.98 11.01
C GLY A 102 0.69 -17.25 10.68
N LEU A 103 -0.26 -17.18 9.74
CA LEU A 103 -0.97 -18.35 9.22
C LEU A 103 -0.17 -18.97 8.06
N PRO A 104 -0.19 -20.31 7.92
CA PRO A 104 0.47 -20.94 6.79
C PRO A 104 -0.20 -20.53 5.47
N PRO A 105 0.56 -20.51 4.36
CA PRO A 105 0.00 -20.33 3.01
C PRO A 105 -1.03 -21.44 2.73
N ARG A 106 -1.91 -21.18 1.78
CA ARG A 106 -2.86 -22.21 1.37
C ARG A 106 -2.11 -23.40 0.74
N PRO A 107 -2.54 -24.62 1.00
CA PRO A 107 -2.00 -25.75 0.25
C PRO A 107 -2.24 -25.53 -1.25
N PRO A 108 -1.27 -25.85 -2.11
CA PRO A 108 -1.45 -25.79 -3.55
C PRO A 108 -2.55 -26.78 -3.97
N GLY A 109 -3.62 -26.26 -4.59
CA GLY A 109 -4.78 -27.04 -5.01
C GLY A 109 -6.07 -26.31 -4.63
N GLY A 110 -6.65 -25.61 -5.60
CA GLY A 110 -8.00 -25.04 -5.49
C GLY A 110 -9.07 -26.14 -5.36
N PRO A 111 -10.36 -25.80 -5.29
CA PRO A 111 -11.47 -26.74 -5.03
C PRO A 111 -11.68 -27.84 -6.08
N GLU A 112 -10.80 -28.02 -7.06
CA GLU A 112 -10.93 -28.97 -8.17
C GLU A 112 -9.99 -30.19 -8.12
N GLY A 113 -9.22 -30.38 -7.03
CA GLY A 113 -8.42 -31.61 -6.88
C GLY A 113 -9.17 -32.69 -6.07
N PRO A 114 -9.04 -33.99 -6.41
CA PRO A 114 -9.64 -35.05 -5.59
C PRO A 114 -8.99 -35.02 -4.19
N ALA A 115 -9.78 -34.72 -3.18
CA ALA A 115 -9.35 -34.80 -1.79
C ALA A 115 -9.34 -36.24 -1.33
N PRO A 116 -8.19 -36.83 -1.00
CA PRO A 116 -8.16 -38.01 -0.17
C PRO A 116 -7.60 -37.62 1.20
N GLY A 117 -8.47 -37.37 2.13
CA GLY A 117 -8.10 -37.13 3.52
C GLY A 117 -9.18 -36.32 4.25
N PRO A 118 -9.21 -36.37 5.60
CA PRO A 118 -10.08 -35.50 6.37
C PRO A 118 -9.79 -34.06 5.98
N VAL A 119 -10.84 -33.32 5.59
CA VAL A 119 -10.75 -31.88 5.25
C VAL A 119 -10.06 -31.20 6.44
N PRO A 120 -8.88 -30.59 6.23
CA PRO A 120 -8.21 -29.90 7.33
C PRO A 120 -9.19 -28.88 7.91
N GLU A 121 -9.34 -28.86 9.23
CA GLU A 121 -10.12 -27.82 9.88
C GLU A 121 -9.65 -26.46 9.37
N PRO A 122 -10.57 -25.58 8.96
CA PRO A 122 -10.19 -24.25 8.50
C PRO A 122 -9.37 -23.60 9.62
N PRO A 123 -8.19 -23.05 9.32
CA PRO A 123 -7.40 -22.38 10.32
C PRO A 123 -8.27 -21.32 11.00
N GLY A 124 -8.15 -21.20 12.30
CA GLY A 124 -8.90 -20.21 13.08
C GLY A 124 -8.67 -18.79 12.52
N PRO A 125 -9.47 -17.81 12.93
CA PRO A 125 -9.29 -16.43 12.48
C PRO A 125 -7.91 -15.90 12.86
N CYS A 126 -7.32 -15.05 12.01
CA CYS A 126 -5.99 -14.48 12.21
C CYS A 126 -5.88 -13.54 13.43
N VAL A 127 -7.02 -13.17 14.00
CA VAL A 127 -7.14 -12.33 15.19
C VAL A 127 -8.42 -12.72 15.94
N GLN A 128 -8.44 -12.54 17.25
CA GLN A 128 -9.66 -12.70 18.04
C GLN A 128 -10.57 -11.49 17.86
N ALA A 129 -11.84 -11.69 17.55
CA ALA A 129 -12.80 -10.59 17.40
C ALA A 129 -13.02 -9.82 18.73
N GLN A 130 -12.92 -10.53 19.86
CA GLN A 130 -12.94 -9.93 21.19
C GLN A 130 -11.64 -9.15 21.43
N GLY A 131 -11.77 -7.86 21.78
CA GLY A 131 -10.60 -7.00 22.05
C GLY A 131 -10.06 -6.27 20.82
N LEU A 132 -10.71 -6.36 19.66
CA LEU A 132 -10.41 -5.50 18.53
C LEU A 132 -10.81 -4.06 18.83
N ALA A 133 -9.84 -3.16 18.71
CA ALA A 133 -10.03 -1.73 18.89
C ALA A 133 -9.96 -0.97 17.56
N ARG A 134 -9.17 -1.46 16.59
CA ARG A 134 -8.85 -0.74 15.37
C ARG A 134 -8.82 -1.66 14.16
N TYR A 135 -9.40 -1.17 13.07
CA TYR A 135 -9.31 -1.79 11.74
C TYR A 135 -8.29 -1.05 10.91
N ALA A 136 -7.53 -1.79 10.10
CA ALA A 136 -6.50 -1.24 9.23
C ALA A 136 -6.47 -1.96 7.88
N ASP A 137 -5.94 -1.29 6.87
CA ASP A 137 -5.64 -1.90 5.59
C ASP A 137 -4.34 -1.36 4.99
N ALA A 138 -3.61 -2.23 4.34
CA ALA A 138 -2.38 -1.93 3.63
C ALA A 138 -2.38 -2.59 2.23
N SER A 139 -3.54 -2.63 1.59
CA SER A 139 -3.63 -3.15 0.23
C SER A 139 -2.74 -2.36 -0.72
N PRO A 140 -2.10 -3.01 -1.69
CA PRO A 140 -1.27 -2.32 -2.65
C PRO A 140 -2.07 -1.24 -3.40
N ASP A 141 -1.36 -0.19 -3.78
CA ASP A 141 -1.87 0.89 -4.62
C ASP A 141 -3.00 1.77 -4.01
N LEU A 142 -3.28 1.66 -2.71
CA LEU A 142 -4.27 2.52 -2.03
C LEU A 142 -4.01 4.02 -2.21
N ILE A 143 -2.75 4.42 -2.35
CA ILE A 143 -2.38 5.84 -2.56
C ILE A 143 -3.07 6.44 -3.78
N TYR A 144 -3.35 5.64 -4.80
CA TYR A 144 -4.00 6.10 -6.03
C TYR A 144 -5.53 6.31 -5.88
N SER A 145 -6.09 5.92 -4.74
CA SER A 145 -7.52 6.07 -4.40
C SER A 145 -7.72 6.69 -3.01
N ALA A 146 -6.71 7.42 -2.51
CA ALA A 146 -6.72 7.98 -1.16
C ALA A 146 -7.84 9.01 -0.93
N ASP A 147 -8.24 9.74 -1.97
CA ASP A 147 -9.38 10.65 -1.96
C ASP A 147 -10.71 9.91 -1.71
N VAL A 148 -10.89 8.74 -2.32
CA VAL A 148 -12.08 7.89 -2.09
C VAL A 148 -12.08 7.32 -0.67
N LEU A 149 -10.90 6.97 -0.13
CA LEU A 149 -10.77 6.51 1.26
C LEU A 149 -11.24 7.56 2.25
N LEU A 150 -10.86 8.82 2.05
CA LEU A 150 -11.23 9.92 2.94
C LEU A 150 -12.73 10.22 2.91
N ASP A 151 -13.38 10.09 1.75
CA ASP A 151 -14.83 10.25 1.70
C ASP A 151 -15.57 9.03 2.27
N ALA A 152 -15.00 7.84 2.09
CA ALA A 152 -15.56 6.63 2.71
C ALA A 152 -15.41 6.64 4.24
N PHE A 153 -14.30 7.16 4.73
CA PHE A 153 -13.92 7.18 6.15
C PHE A 153 -13.34 8.56 6.53
N PRO A 154 -14.20 9.55 6.80
CA PRO A 154 -13.74 10.92 7.09
C PRO A 154 -12.88 11.05 8.34
N ASP A 155 -12.95 10.08 9.25
CA ASP A 155 -12.17 10.00 10.48
C ASP A 155 -10.92 9.10 10.34
N ALA A 156 -10.59 8.66 9.13
CA ALA A 156 -9.44 7.78 8.89
C ALA A 156 -8.13 8.43 9.29
N GLN A 157 -7.19 7.60 9.75
CA GLN A 157 -5.79 7.96 9.93
C GLN A 157 -4.96 7.33 8.81
N LEU A 158 -4.25 8.16 8.08
CA LEU A 158 -3.41 7.75 6.97
C LEU A 158 -1.95 7.69 7.42
N VAL A 159 -1.28 6.60 7.11
CA VAL A 159 0.17 6.46 7.31
C VAL A 159 0.82 6.28 5.96
N GLN A 160 1.55 7.27 5.52
CA GLN A 160 2.23 7.25 4.23
C GLN A 160 3.68 6.83 4.40
N VAL A 161 4.11 5.82 3.61
CA VAL A 161 5.50 5.39 3.58
C VAL A 161 6.16 5.91 2.30
N ILE A 162 7.28 6.63 2.47
CA ILE A 162 8.10 7.17 1.38
C ILE A 162 9.48 6.52 1.44
N ARG A 163 10.02 6.15 0.29
CA ARG A 163 11.35 5.56 0.11
C ARG A 163 12.02 6.16 -1.11
N ASP A 164 13.36 6.12 -1.17
CA ASP A 164 14.13 6.55 -2.34
C ASP A 164 13.57 5.90 -3.63
N GLY A 165 13.18 6.73 -4.58
CA GLY A 165 12.56 6.27 -5.81
C GLY A 165 13.45 5.36 -6.65
N ARG A 166 14.77 5.45 -6.51
CA ARG A 166 15.72 4.57 -7.21
C ARG A 166 15.69 3.16 -6.62
N ASP A 167 15.61 3.04 -5.29
CA ASP A 167 15.43 1.75 -4.62
C ASP A 167 14.08 1.12 -4.97
N VAL A 168 13.02 1.94 -4.96
CA VAL A 168 11.67 1.48 -5.36
C VAL A 168 11.66 0.98 -6.80
N VAL A 169 12.30 1.70 -7.72
CA VAL A 169 12.39 1.29 -9.13
C VAL A 169 13.21 0.01 -9.29
N ALA A 170 14.30 -0.15 -8.52
CA ALA A 170 15.11 -1.37 -8.55
C ALA A 170 14.27 -2.60 -8.15
N ASP A 171 13.46 -2.48 -7.10
CA ASP A 171 12.59 -3.57 -6.65
C ASP A 171 11.41 -3.79 -7.62
N MET A 172 10.79 -2.73 -8.15
CA MET A 172 9.75 -2.86 -9.18
C MET A 172 10.24 -3.59 -10.43
N LEU A 173 11.50 -3.37 -10.84
CA LEU A 173 12.08 -4.03 -12.01
C LEU A 173 12.31 -5.53 -11.79
N ALA A 174 12.45 -5.96 -10.54
CA ALA A 174 12.57 -7.36 -10.16
C ALA A 174 11.20 -8.04 -9.95
N ASP A 175 10.10 -7.29 -9.90
CA ASP A 175 8.75 -7.82 -9.67
C ASP A 175 7.96 -7.94 -10.97
N GLU A 176 7.77 -9.17 -11.44
CA GLU A 176 6.99 -9.47 -12.64
C GLU A 176 5.53 -8.97 -12.54
N ARG A 177 4.94 -8.92 -11.35
CA ARG A 177 3.57 -8.41 -11.13
C ARG A 177 3.51 -6.90 -11.39
N CYS A 178 4.52 -6.16 -10.95
CA CYS A 178 4.65 -4.74 -11.27
C CYS A 178 4.84 -4.51 -12.77
N LEU A 179 5.69 -5.31 -13.41
CA LEU A 179 5.97 -5.20 -14.84
C LEU A 179 4.77 -5.64 -15.71
N ALA A 180 3.93 -6.53 -15.21
CA ALA A 180 2.72 -6.97 -15.91
C ALA A 180 1.76 -5.80 -16.22
N TRP A 181 1.69 -4.78 -15.36
CA TRP A 181 0.89 -3.57 -15.59
C TRP A 181 1.31 -2.77 -16.83
N PHE A 182 2.53 -2.94 -17.31
CA PHE A 182 3.07 -2.22 -18.46
C PHE A 182 2.89 -2.98 -19.79
N LYS A 183 2.31 -4.18 -19.74
CA LYS A 183 2.02 -4.97 -20.95
C LYS A 183 0.89 -4.31 -21.76
N PRO A 184 0.92 -4.44 -23.09
CA PRO A 184 -0.15 -3.94 -23.94
C PRO A 184 -1.52 -4.48 -23.51
N GLY A 185 -2.53 -3.64 -23.56
CA GLY A 185 -3.89 -4.00 -23.14
C GLY A 185 -4.20 -3.77 -21.65
N LEU A 186 -3.21 -3.76 -20.76
CA LEU A 186 -3.42 -3.45 -19.35
C LEU A 186 -3.24 -1.96 -19.03
N ALA A 187 -2.35 -1.27 -19.73
CA ALA A 187 -2.06 0.14 -19.48
C ALA A 187 -3.24 1.08 -19.78
N ASN A 188 -4.11 0.73 -20.69
CA ASN A 188 -5.37 1.42 -21.07
C ASN A 188 -5.32 2.96 -20.94
N LEU A 189 -4.27 3.57 -21.50
CA LEU A 189 -4.07 5.03 -21.46
C LEU A 189 -5.05 5.80 -22.35
N ASP A 190 -5.75 5.09 -23.24
CA ASP A 190 -6.63 5.72 -24.22
C ASP A 190 -7.98 6.13 -23.66
N THR A 191 -8.43 5.46 -22.58
CA THR A 191 -9.72 5.73 -21.95
C THR A 191 -9.64 6.80 -20.87
N VAL A 192 -8.50 6.95 -20.20
CA VAL A 192 -8.31 7.91 -19.11
C VAL A 192 -6.95 8.60 -19.25
N PHE A 193 -6.99 9.92 -19.39
CA PHE A 193 -5.80 10.74 -19.46
C PHE A 193 -6.06 12.13 -18.81
N PRO A 194 -5.17 12.61 -17.93
CA PRO A 194 -3.96 11.96 -17.42
C PRO A 194 -4.26 10.66 -16.63
N ASN A 195 -3.31 9.74 -16.56
CA ASN A 195 -3.44 8.50 -15.81
C ASN A 195 -2.48 8.48 -14.59
N PRO A 196 -2.94 8.90 -13.42
CA PRO A 196 -2.09 9.02 -12.23
C PRO A 196 -1.56 7.68 -11.74
N PHE A 197 -2.26 6.57 -12.00
CA PHE A 197 -1.79 5.22 -11.64
C PHE A 197 -0.46 4.88 -12.32
N PHE A 198 -0.27 5.31 -13.57
CA PHE A 198 0.99 5.12 -14.29
C PHE A 198 1.94 6.32 -14.17
N GLY A 199 1.54 7.40 -13.48
CA GLY A 199 2.31 8.63 -13.40
C GLY A 199 2.39 9.39 -14.74
N VAL A 200 1.45 9.14 -15.64
CA VAL A 200 1.30 9.84 -16.92
C VAL A 200 0.41 11.06 -16.67
N GLU A 201 1.00 12.26 -16.69
CA GLU A 201 0.31 13.47 -16.26
C GLU A 201 0.11 14.48 -17.39
N ASP A 202 0.92 14.43 -18.45
CA ASP A 202 0.86 15.36 -19.56
C ASP A 202 1.08 14.67 -20.92
N HIS A 203 0.95 15.45 -21.99
CA HIS A 203 1.14 14.95 -23.36
C HIS A 203 2.56 14.46 -23.63
N THR A 204 3.56 15.00 -22.95
CA THR A 204 4.96 14.58 -23.09
C THR A 204 5.14 13.19 -22.49
N ASP A 205 4.61 12.97 -21.29
CA ASP A 205 4.60 11.64 -20.65
C ASP A 205 3.86 10.63 -21.52
N ARG A 206 2.68 10.99 -22.03
CA ARG A 206 1.86 10.13 -22.89
C ARG A 206 2.61 9.74 -24.17
N SER A 207 3.23 10.70 -24.85
CA SER A 207 3.96 10.45 -26.09
C SER A 207 5.17 9.53 -25.91
N ARG A 208 5.81 9.59 -24.73
CA ARG A 208 6.96 8.73 -24.37
C ARG A 208 6.56 7.34 -23.94
N TRP A 209 5.40 7.18 -23.32
CA TRP A 209 4.96 5.95 -22.66
C TRP A 209 5.09 4.68 -23.52
N PRO A 210 4.64 4.62 -24.79
CA PRO A 210 4.66 3.38 -25.57
C PRO A 210 6.07 2.82 -25.77
N ARG A 211 7.06 3.73 -25.90
CA ARG A 211 8.47 3.40 -26.17
C ARG A 211 9.37 3.46 -24.94
N ALA A 212 8.81 3.83 -23.79
CA ALA A 212 9.59 4.00 -22.59
C ALA A 212 10.10 2.63 -22.07
N ALA A 213 11.38 2.61 -21.66
CA ALA A 213 11.95 1.45 -20.99
C ALA A 213 11.23 1.19 -19.64
N ALA A 214 11.27 -0.04 -19.15
CA ALA A 214 10.62 -0.43 -17.89
C ALA A 214 11.07 0.48 -16.71
N ALA A 215 12.36 0.80 -16.59
CA ALA A 215 12.86 1.70 -15.56
C ALA A 215 12.21 3.09 -15.59
N VAL A 216 11.96 3.63 -16.79
CA VAL A 216 11.26 4.92 -16.97
C VAL A 216 9.80 4.80 -16.53
N LYS A 217 9.10 3.71 -16.88
CA LYS A 217 7.72 3.47 -16.49
C LYS A 217 7.57 3.32 -14.97
N CYS A 218 8.48 2.57 -14.35
CA CYS A 218 8.54 2.43 -12.89
C CYS A 218 8.80 3.79 -12.21
N ALA A 219 9.75 4.58 -12.75
CA ALA A 219 10.04 5.92 -12.23
C ALA A 219 8.84 6.88 -12.37
N MET A 220 8.11 6.83 -13.48
CA MET A 220 6.88 7.61 -13.67
C MET A 220 5.82 7.20 -12.64
N ARG A 221 5.63 5.90 -12.40
CA ARG A 221 4.68 5.41 -11.41
C ARG A 221 5.05 5.86 -9.99
N TRP A 222 6.31 5.75 -9.59
CA TRP A 222 6.78 6.27 -8.31
C TRP A 222 6.57 7.78 -8.21
N ARG A 223 6.97 8.55 -9.23
CA ARG A 223 6.76 10.00 -9.31
C ARG A 223 5.29 10.35 -9.12
N GLY A 224 4.38 9.64 -9.79
CA GLY A 224 2.93 9.83 -9.67
C GLY A 224 2.45 9.61 -8.23
N SER A 225 2.90 8.55 -7.56
CA SER A 225 2.54 8.30 -6.16
C SER A 225 3.02 9.40 -5.22
N VAL A 226 4.25 9.90 -5.40
CA VAL A 226 4.81 11.02 -4.61
C VAL A 226 4.01 12.31 -4.83
N ARG A 227 3.60 12.60 -6.06
CA ARG A 227 2.78 13.77 -6.37
C ARG A 227 1.37 13.66 -5.79
N LEU A 228 0.76 12.47 -5.83
CA LEU A 228 -0.50 12.19 -5.13
C LEU A 228 -0.37 12.37 -3.63
N SER A 229 0.70 11.88 -3.05
CA SER A 229 1.04 12.07 -1.64
C SER A 229 1.15 13.55 -1.26
N ALA A 230 1.83 14.34 -2.08
CA ALA A 230 1.96 15.79 -1.85
C ALA A 230 0.61 16.50 -1.93
N ARG A 231 -0.24 16.13 -2.89
CA ARG A 231 -1.62 16.66 -2.99
C ARG A 231 -2.47 16.26 -1.79
N LEU A 232 -2.41 15.01 -1.38
CA LEU A 232 -3.12 14.50 -0.21
C LEU A 232 -2.78 15.31 1.04
N ARG A 233 -1.50 15.62 1.26
CA ARG A 233 -1.04 16.44 2.39
C ARG A 233 -1.65 17.85 2.43
N LEU A 234 -1.99 18.41 1.28
CA LEU A 234 -2.64 19.72 1.20
C LEU A 234 -4.16 19.64 1.43
N GLN A 235 -4.76 18.46 1.33
CA GLN A 235 -6.19 18.25 1.41
C GLN A 235 -6.67 17.74 2.76
N VAL A 236 -5.79 17.10 3.52
CA VAL A 236 -6.15 16.48 4.81
C VAL A 236 -5.57 17.27 5.98
N PRO A 237 -6.26 17.30 7.13
CA PRO A 237 -5.71 17.82 8.36
C PRO A 237 -4.39 17.11 8.73
N GLU A 238 -3.45 17.86 9.32
CA GLU A 238 -2.14 17.33 9.68
C GLU A 238 -2.23 16.12 10.63
N GLU A 239 -3.21 16.13 11.51
CA GLU A 239 -3.50 15.04 12.45
C GLU A 239 -4.08 13.77 11.79
N GLN A 240 -4.42 13.81 10.51
CA GLN A 240 -4.92 12.65 9.76
C GLN A 240 -3.86 12.00 8.84
N LEU A 241 -2.66 12.56 8.72
CA LEU A 241 -1.62 12.04 7.82
C LEU A 241 -0.23 12.05 8.48
N ALA A 242 0.24 10.89 8.88
CA ALA A 242 1.63 10.67 9.26
C ALA A 242 2.47 10.26 8.04
N THR A 243 3.71 10.74 7.97
CA THR A 243 4.67 10.32 6.95
C THR A 243 5.85 9.60 7.59
N VAL A 244 6.12 8.40 7.12
CA VAL A 244 7.25 7.56 7.52
C VAL A 244 8.24 7.49 6.37
N ARG A 245 9.50 7.81 6.62
CA ARG A 245 10.57 7.51 5.68
C ARG A 245 11.06 6.09 5.92
N TYR A 246 11.12 5.31 4.86
CA TYR A 246 11.56 3.90 4.95
C TYR A 246 12.97 3.80 5.54
N GLU A 247 13.87 4.71 5.15
CA GLU A 247 15.24 4.76 5.63
C GLU A 247 15.31 5.00 7.15
N GLU A 248 14.40 5.84 7.69
CA GLU A 248 14.29 6.05 9.14
C GLU A 248 13.67 4.85 9.85
N LEU A 249 12.68 4.22 9.22
CA LEU A 249 12.05 3.01 9.73
C LEU A 249 13.09 1.89 9.90
N VAL A 250 13.98 1.73 8.94
CA VAL A 250 15.07 0.73 9.00
C VAL A 250 16.14 1.13 10.02
N ALA A 251 16.57 2.40 10.01
CA ALA A 251 17.64 2.88 10.89
C ALA A 251 17.22 2.99 12.36
N ARG A 252 15.96 3.38 12.62
CA ARG A 252 15.46 3.71 13.96
C ARG A 252 14.07 3.13 14.25
N PRO A 253 13.85 1.81 14.08
CA PRO A 253 12.51 1.22 14.13
C PRO A 253 11.77 1.45 15.46
N ARG A 254 12.49 1.51 16.58
CA ARG A 254 11.89 1.76 17.89
C ARG A 254 11.33 3.18 18.02
N ARG A 255 12.04 4.16 17.47
CA ARG A 255 11.61 5.56 17.47
C ARG A 255 10.40 5.73 16.58
N VAL A 256 10.49 5.31 15.33
CA VAL A 256 9.37 5.38 14.38
C VAL A 256 8.15 4.65 14.92
N GLY A 257 8.33 3.50 15.58
CA GLY A 257 7.23 2.78 16.23
C GLY A 257 6.63 3.52 17.43
N ALA A 258 7.41 4.35 18.15
CA ALA A 258 6.88 5.18 19.22
C ALA A 258 6.08 6.37 18.68
N ASP A 259 6.65 7.07 17.69
CA ASP A 259 6.02 8.22 17.05
C ASP A 259 4.68 7.82 16.39
N LEU A 260 4.65 6.64 15.73
CA LEU A 260 3.42 6.08 15.15
C LEU A 260 2.40 5.64 16.21
N ALA A 261 2.84 5.06 17.33
CA ALA A 261 1.92 4.67 18.40
C ALA A 261 1.23 5.89 19.01
N GLU A 262 1.96 7.01 19.16
CA GLU A 262 1.42 8.29 19.59
C GLU A 262 0.43 8.85 18.55
N TYR A 263 0.82 8.91 17.29
CA TYR A 263 -0.05 9.37 16.20
C TYR A 263 -1.35 8.57 16.10
N LEU A 264 -1.25 7.23 16.18
CA LEU A 264 -2.40 6.35 16.08
C LEU A 264 -3.24 6.32 17.36
N ASP A 265 -2.74 6.87 18.47
CA ASP A 265 -3.35 6.73 19.79
C ASP A 265 -3.65 5.25 20.10
N ALA A 266 -2.68 4.38 19.83
CA ALA A 266 -2.82 2.95 19.96
C ALA A 266 -1.45 2.27 20.16
N PRO A 267 -1.37 1.20 20.97
CA PRO A 267 -0.11 0.52 21.20
C PRO A 267 0.37 -0.21 19.94
N LEU A 268 1.59 0.06 19.50
CA LEU A 268 2.27 -0.70 18.46
C LEU A 268 3.34 -1.61 19.05
N SER A 269 3.47 -2.81 18.49
CA SER A 269 4.49 -3.76 18.91
C SER A 269 5.88 -3.34 18.39
N LYS A 270 6.60 -2.54 19.20
CA LYS A 270 7.97 -2.09 18.89
C LYS A 270 8.95 -3.25 18.73
N SER A 271 8.72 -4.36 19.45
CA SER A 271 9.52 -5.57 19.32
C SER A 271 9.27 -6.27 17.98
N ALA A 272 8.01 -6.35 17.54
CA ALA A 272 7.67 -6.91 16.23
C ALA A 272 8.32 -6.09 15.11
N LEU A 273 8.19 -4.76 15.15
CA LEU A 273 8.80 -3.88 14.14
C LEU A 273 10.32 -4.03 14.11
N THR A 274 10.99 -4.01 15.27
CA THR A 274 12.46 -4.19 15.35
C THR A 274 12.88 -5.58 14.85
N GLY A 275 12.12 -6.62 15.16
CA GLY A 275 12.38 -7.97 14.71
C GLY A 275 12.25 -8.12 13.19
N LEU A 276 11.21 -7.53 12.61
CA LEU A 276 10.97 -7.51 11.16
C LEU A 276 12.06 -6.78 10.40
N VAL A 277 12.47 -5.59 10.87
CA VAL A 277 13.58 -4.84 10.27
C VAL A 277 14.89 -5.65 10.30
N ARG A 278 15.18 -6.34 11.43
CA ARG A 278 16.38 -7.17 11.53
C ARG A 278 16.31 -8.43 10.66
N ALA A 279 15.14 -9.01 10.49
CA ALA A 279 14.97 -10.15 9.61
C ALA A 279 15.16 -9.75 8.14
N GLY A 280 14.52 -8.64 7.71
CA GLY A 280 14.65 -8.11 6.37
C GLY A 280 16.09 -7.71 6.01
N ALA A 281 16.85 -7.16 6.96
CA ALA A 281 18.26 -6.83 6.72
C ALA A 281 19.16 -8.04 6.42
N ARG A 282 18.69 -9.26 6.66
CA ARG A 282 19.40 -10.52 6.38
C ARG A 282 18.94 -11.21 5.10
N ASP A 283 17.85 -10.74 4.55
CA ASP A 283 17.26 -11.31 3.33
C ASP A 283 17.49 -10.35 2.15
N ALA A 284 18.28 -10.79 1.19
CA ALA A 284 18.59 -10.00 -0.01
C ALA A 284 17.34 -9.75 -0.90
N ALA A 285 16.27 -10.50 -0.70
CA ALA A 285 15.00 -10.31 -1.41
C ALA A 285 14.14 -9.19 -0.78
N GLU A 286 14.38 -8.85 0.49
CA GLU A 286 13.64 -7.77 1.16
C GLU A 286 14.13 -6.38 0.71
N PRO A 287 13.27 -5.36 0.75
CA PRO A 287 13.63 -3.99 0.41
C PRO A 287 14.83 -3.49 1.25
N GLY A 288 15.87 -2.99 0.61
CA GLY A 288 17.06 -2.43 1.25
C GLY A 288 17.20 -0.92 1.05
N VAL A 289 18.12 -0.30 1.76
CA VAL A 289 18.44 1.14 1.61
C VAL A 289 19.68 1.29 0.74
N GLY A 290 19.55 2.05 -0.35
CA GLY A 290 20.65 2.32 -1.28
C GLY A 290 21.00 1.17 -2.23
N VAL A 291 20.19 0.10 -2.26
CA VAL A 291 20.39 -1.09 -3.09
C VAL A 291 20.37 -0.80 -4.59
N TRP A 292 19.79 0.32 -4.99
CA TRP A 292 19.77 0.74 -6.38
C TRP A 292 21.16 0.88 -7.00
N ARG A 293 22.18 1.18 -6.19
CA ARG A 293 23.59 1.32 -6.66
C ARG A 293 24.16 0.01 -7.22
N GLU A 294 23.65 -1.11 -6.71
CA GLU A 294 24.08 -2.46 -7.12
C GLU A 294 23.11 -3.08 -8.14
N ARG A 295 21.80 -2.76 -8.02
CA ARG A 295 20.74 -3.40 -8.82
C ARG A 295 20.40 -2.67 -10.11
N LEU A 296 20.62 -1.34 -10.18
CA LEU A 296 20.41 -0.58 -11.40
C LEU A 296 21.70 -0.42 -12.19
N THR A 297 21.64 -0.59 -13.50
CA THR A 297 22.74 -0.17 -14.38
C THR A 297 22.87 1.36 -14.34
N PRO A 298 24.06 1.92 -14.63
CA PRO A 298 24.24 3.38 -14.70
C PRO A 298 23.23 4.08 -15.63
N ARG A 299 22.88 3.42 -16.74
CA ARG A 299 21.87 3.91 -17.67
C ARG A 299 20.48 3.96 -17.06
N GLN A 300 20.07 2.93 -16.32
CA GLN A 300 18.79 2.88 -15.63
C GLN A 300 18.72 3.95 -14.52
N ALA A 301 19.76 4.08 -13.71
CA ALA A 301 19.82 5.12 -12.67
C ALA A 301 19.67 6.53 -13.26
N ALA A 302 20.42 6.84 -14.34
CA ALA A 302 20.29 8.10 -15.05
C ALA A 302 18.88 8.32 -15.64
N GLN A 303 18.21 7.27 -16.14
CA GLN A 303 16.84 7.34 -16.61
C GLN A 303 15.86 7.67 -15.49
N VAL A 304 16.00 7.03 -14.33
CA VAL A 304 15.18 7.29 -13.14
C VAL A 304 15.36 8.73 -12.66
N GLU A 305 16.59 9.18 -12.52
CA GLU A 305 16.90 10.55 -12.09
C GLU A 305 16.40 11.61 -13.08
N LYS A 306 16.45 11.33 -14.38
CA LYS A 306 15.89 12.21 -15.41
C LYS A 306 14.37 12.35 -15.29
N VAL A 307 13.65 11.29 -14.91
CA VAL A 307 12.18 11.28 -14.81
C VAL A 307 11.71 11.83 -13.47
N ALA A 308 12.36 11.47 -12.40
CA ALA A 308 11.91 11.67 -11.02
C ALA A 308 12.82 12.63 -10.21
N GLY A 309 13.79 13.25 -10.82
CA GLY A 309 14.81 14.06 -10.13
C GLY A 309 14.25 15.22 -9.32
N THR A 310 13.18 15.84 -9.77
CA THR A 310 12.51 16.92 -9.03
C THR A 310 11.95 16.40 -7.71
N GLU A 311 11.26 15.26 -7.73
CA GLU A 311 10.66 14.64 -6.56
C GLU A 311 11.73 14.06 -5.64
N LEU A 312 12.79 13.44 -6.18
CA LEU A 312 13.94 12.98 -5.40
C LEU A 312 14.57 14.13 -4.60
N ARG A 313 14.88 15.25 -5.25
CA ARG A 313 15.46 16.43 -4.55
C ARG A 313 14.51 16.99 -3.49
N ARG A 314 13.23 17.16 -3.81
CA ARG A 314 12.21 17.65 -2.85
C ARG A 314 12.09 16.77 -1.61
N LEU A 315 12.31 15.48 -1.76
CA LEU A 315 12.32 14.52 -0.68
C LEU A 315 13.71 14.38 -0.01
N GLY A 316 14.71 15.15 -0.44
CA GLY A 316 16.05 15.14 0.14
C GLY A 316 16.94 13.97 -0.28
N TYR A 317 16.64 13.34 -1.41
CA TYR A 317 17.50 12.32 -2.01
C TYR A 317 18.47 12.98 -3.02
N PRO A 318 19.78 13.00 -2.75
CA PRO A 318 20.75 13.62 -3.67
C PRO A 318 20.84 12.83 -4.97
N LEU A 319 21.00 13.53 -6.09
CA LEU A 319 21.22 12.89 -7.40
C LEU A 319 22.68 12.47 -7.57
N GLY A 320 22.93 11.51 -8.45
CA GLY A 320 24.27 10.97 -8.67
C GLY A 320 25.29 11.98 -9.18
N SER A 321 24.84 13.10 -9.79
CA SER A 321 25.69 14.23 -10.17
C SER A 321 26.01 15.20 -9.01
N GLU A 322 25.38 15.03 -7.86
CA GLU A 322 25.46 15.90 -6.67
C GLU A 322 26.07 15.16 -5.46
N ALA A 323 26.43 13.87 -5.62
CA ALA A 323 26.94 12.99 -4.57
C ALA A 323 28.48 12.88 -4.58
#